data_b3e49cf59be26659db051cd140466227
#
_entry.id   b3e49cf59be26659db051cd140466227
#
_cell.length_a   1.000
_cell.length_b   1.000
_cell.length_c   1.000
_cell.angle_alpha   90.00
_cell.angle_beta   90.00
_cell.angle_gamma   90.00
#
_symmetry.space_group_name_H-M   'P 1'
#
loop_
_entity.id
_entity.type
_entity.pdbx_description
1 polymer ?
#
loop_
_entity_poly.entity_id
_entity_poly.type
_entity_poly.pdbx_seq_one_letter_code
_entity_poly.pdbx_strand_id
1 'polypeptide(L)'
;MKIKFIIPIFALVILVGASFQKLQDKPVLYIIGDSTVQNGSGKGSDSLWGWGSFMNLFLDTTKIEIQNHAKGGRSSRTFLTEGRWDSIMKTIKKGDYVLMQFGHNDGGELADTLRARGTIKGIGEESKDIYNPIRKVNETVYTYGYYMRKYANEAKAKGAIPIIVSPIPRNKFNEKGKIEKDQYGIWAQEVAQQTGAYFLDLNTMVIEKYEKMGAEKVKAFFPKDHTHTNEAGAILNAELVTKGIKGLKKSELRNYIK
;
A
#
# COMPACT_ATOMS: atom_id res chain seq x y z
N MET A 1 -1.86 -85.65 31.93
CA MET A 1 -1.73 -84.27 32.39
C MET A 1 -1.34 -83.40 31.17
N LYS A 2 -2.31 -82.69 30.56
CA LYS A 2 -2.08 -81.86 29.31
C LYS A 2 -1.92 -80.43 29.69
N ILE A 3 -0.71 -79.88 29.53
CA ILE A 3 -0.39 -78.50 29.77
C ILE A 3 -0.82 -77.69 28.53
N LYS A 4 -1.80 -76.75 28.70
CA LYS A 4 -2.21 -75.80 27.67
C LYS A 4 -1.34 -74.58 27.80
N PHE A 5 -0.51 -74.27 26.78
CA PHE A 5 0.18 -73.06 26.63
C PHE A 5 -0.79 -72.02 26.10
N ILE A 6 -1.02 -70.92 26.87
CA ILE A 6 -1.76 -69.72 26.45
C ILE A 6 -0.71 -68.72 26.02
N ILE A 7 -0.67 -68.39 24.72
CA ILE A 7 0.17 -67.31 24.17
C ILE A 7 -0.61 -66.02 24.28
N PRO A 8 -0.13 -64.99 24.98
CA PRO A 8 -0.79 -63.67 24.95
C PRO A 8 -0.47 -62.94 23.64
N ILE A 9 -1.52 -62.62 22.86
CA ILE A 9 -1.41 -61.77 21.69
C ILE A 9 -1.28 -60.32 22.19
N PHE A 10 -0.08 -59.75 22.09
CA PHE A 10 0.15 -58.34 22.27
C PHE A 10 -0.32 -57.62 21.01
N ALA A 11 -1.49 -56.96 21.07
CA ALA A 11 -1.97 -56.05 20.02
C ALA A 11 -1.16 -54.77 20.08
N LEU A 12 -0.22 -54.63 19.14
CA LEU A 12 0.55 -53.37 18.93
C LEU A 12 -0.37 -52.35 18.27
N VAL A 13 -0.93 -51.43 19.05
CA VAL A 13 -1.69 -50.29 18.53
C VAL A 13 -0.68 -49.24 18.03
N ILE A 14 -0.41 -49.23 16.72
CA ILE A 14 0.35 -48.15 16.05
C ILE A 14 -0.56 -46.94 15.95
N LEU A 15 -0.40 -45.99 16.86
CA LEU A 15 -0.96 -44.64 16.76
C LEU A 15 -0.23 -43.91 15.62
N VAL A 16 -0.77 -43.95 14.42
CA VAL A 16 -0.34 -43.07 13.34
C VAL A 16 -0.85 -41.67 13.66
N GLY A 17 -0.02 -40.88 14.32
CA GLY A 17 -0.23 -39.46 14.53
C GLY A 17 -0.15 -38.74 13.18
N ALA A 18 -1.27 -38.62 12.49
CA ALA A 18 -1.37 -37.70 11.36
C ALA A 18 -1.21 -36.26 11.89
N SER A 19 0.01 -35.79 11.86
CA SER A 19 0.28 -34.34 12.03
C SER A 19 -0.40 -33.61 10.88
N PHE A 20 -1.63 -33.16 11.11
CA PHE A 20 -2.25 -32.15 10.24
C PHE A 20 -1.37 -30.90 10.32
N GLN A 21 -0.40 -30.80 9.43
CA GLN A 21 0.34 -29.57 9.20
C GLN A 21 -0.70 -28.59 8.68
N LYS A 22 -1.19 -27.72 9.59
CA LYS A 22 -2.10 -26.63 9.26
C LYS A 22 -1.39 -25.85 8.17
N LEU A 23 -1.91 -25.90 6.93
CA LEU A 23 -1.42 -25.05 5.84
C LEU A 23 -1.43 -23.63 6.39
N GLN A 24 -0.25 -23.09 6.60
CA GLN A 24 -0.11 -21.72 7.11
C GLN A 24 -0.72 -20.82 6.03
N ASP A 25 -1.82 -20.15 6.37
CA ASP A 25 -2.46 -19.19 5.48
C ASP A 25 -1.38 -18.24 4.95
N LYS A 26 -1.31 -18.05 3.64
CA LYS A 26 -0.38 -17.09 3.03
C LYS A 26 -0.62 -15.73 3.64
N PRO A 27 0.43 -14.97 3.97
CA PRO A 27 0.24 -13.58 4.36
C PRO A 27 -0.35 -12.80 3.18
N VAL A 28 -1.10 -11.76 3.51
CA VAL A 28 -1.71 -10.86 2.52
C VAL A 28 -0.91 -9.56 2.47
N LEU A 29 -0.60 -9.12 1.26
CA LEU A 29 -0.13 -7.77 0.99
C LEU A 29 -1.32 -6.90 0.60
N TYR A 30 -1.83 -6.12 1.54
CA TYR A 30 -2.82 -5.08 1.28
C TYR A 30 -2.12 -3.86 0.70
N ILE A 31 -2.61 -3.36 -0.42
CA ILE A 31 -2.12 -2.13 -1.04
C ILE A 31 -3.24 -1.11 -0.99
N ILE A 32 -3.00 0.03 -0.33
CA ILE A 32 -3.95 1.13 -0.24
C ILE A 32 -3.35 2.41 -0.83
N GLY A 33 -4.20 3.26 -1.40
CA GLY A 33 -3.74 4.48 -2.05
C GLY A 33 -4.78 5.10 -2.98
N ASP A 34 -4.28 5.97 -3.84
CA ASP A 34 -5.06 6.73 -4.81
C ASP A 34 -4.97 6.18 -6.24
N SER A 35 -5.28 7.02 -7.25
CA SER A 35 -5.25 6.65 -8.68
C SER A 35 -3.88 6.26 -9.21
N THR A 36 -2.80 6.72 -8.59
CA THR A 36 -1.44 6.37 -9.01
C THR A 36 -1.04 4.97 -8.56
N VAL A 37 -1.77 4.42 -7.59
CA VAL A 37 -1.66 3.03 -7.12
C VAL A 37 -2.66 2.13 -7.85
N GLN A 38 -3.90 2.58 -8.04
CA GLN A 38 -4.91 1.91 -8.89
C GLN A 38 -5.81 2.93 -9.57
N ASN A 39 -5.72 3.03 -10.88
CA ASN A 39 -6.62 3.87 -11.68
C ASN A 39 -7.88 3.10 -12.06
N GLY A 40 -9.04 3.76 -11.96
CA GLY A 40 -10.32 3.18 -12.33
C GLY A 40 -10.58 1.84 -11.64
N SER A 41 -10.80 0.81 -12.44
CA SER A 41 -10.97 -0.58 -11.99
C SER A 41 -9.65 -1.36 -11.90
N GLY A 42 -8.50 -0.72 -12.18
CA GLY A 42 -7.21 -1.40 -12.31
C GLY A 42 -7.05 -2.24 -13.59
N LYS A 43 -7.87 -1.97 -14.60
CA LYS A 43 -7.91 -2.69 -15.88
C LYS A 43 -7.60 -1.78 -17.07
N GLY A 44 -6.86 -0.68 -16.86
CA GLY A 44 -6.43 0.23 -17.92
C GLY A 44 -7.53 1.11 -18.50
N SER A 45 -8.55 1.48 -17.70
CA SER A 45 -9.56 2.44 -18.13
C SER A 45 -8.88 3.72 -18.60
N ASP A 46 -9.28 4.22 -19.76
CA ASP A 46 -8.68 5.40 -20.40
C ASP A 46 -7.18 5.30 -20.70
N SER A 47 -6.65 4.07 -20.83
CA SER A 47 -5.22 3.78 -20.97
C SER A 47 -4.38 4.21 -19.77
N LEU A 48 -4.99 4.42 -18.61
CA LEU A 48 -4.33 4.84 -17.38
C LEU A 48 -4.25 3.69 -16.38
N TRP A 49 -3.09 3.57 -15.74
CA TRP A 49 -2.79 2.51 -14.79
C TRP A 49 -2.12 3.05 -13.52
N GLY A 50 -2.32 2.35 -12.40
CA GLY A 50 -1.54 2.55 -11.20
C GLY A 50 -0.57 1.39 -10.95
N TRP A 51 0.56 1.66 -10.31
CA TRP A 51 1.63 0.68 -10.11
C TRP A 51 1.19 -0.56 -9.31
N GLY A 52 0.24 -0.41 -8.39
CA GLY A 52 -0.26 -1.52 -7.58
C GLY A 52 -0.93 -2.62 -8.38
N SER A 53 -1.40 -2.32 -9.61
CA SER A 53 -2.00 -3.31 -10.51
C SER A 53 -0.99 -4.30 -11.08
N PHE A 54 0.32 -4.03 -10.97
CA PHE A 54 1.38 -4.84 -11.55
C PHE A 54 2.29 -5.54 -10.53
N MET A 55 1.97 -5.46 -9.23
CA MET A 55 2.80 -6.09 -8.20
C MET A 55 2.88 -7.62 -8.32
N ASN A 56 1.88 -8.24 -8.93
CA ASN A 56 1.86 -9.67 -9.22
C ASN A 56 2.93 -10.10 -10.24
N LEU A 57 3.46 -9.18 -11.04
CA LEU A 57 4.57 -9.47 -11.95
C LEU A 57 5.88 -9.74 -11.19
N PHE A 58 6.05 -9.11 -10.04
CA PHE A 58 7.31 -9.05 -9.30
C PHE A 58 7.31 -9.86 -8.00
N LEU A 59 6.13 -10.18 -7.44
CA LEU A 59 6.00 -10.95 -6.22
C LEU A 59 5.51 -12.38 -6.51
N ASP A 60 6.02 -13.33 -5.75
CA ASP A 60 5.64 -14.75 -5.81
C ASP A 60 4.25 -14.97 -5.21
N THR A 61 3.21 -14.92 -6.04
CA THR A 61 1.83 -15.12 -5.63
C THR A 61 1.51 -16.54 -5.15
N THR A 62 2.46 -17.46 -5.28
CA THR A 62 2.32 -18.79 -4.65
C THR A 62 2.57 -18.74 -3.15
N LYS A 63 3.29 -17.70 -2.66
CA LYS A 63 3.70 -17.54 -1.26
C LYS A 63 3.03 -16.37 -0.54
N ILE A 64 2.55 -15.36 -1.27
CA ILE A 64 1.86 -14.20 -0.71
C ILE A 64 0.63 -13.87 -1.56
N GLU A 65 -0.47 -13.52 -0.91
CA GLU A 65 -1.66 -12.98 -1.60
C GLU A 65 -1.50 -11.46 -1.77
N ILE A 66 -1.91 -10.91 -2.92
CA ILE A 66 -1.87 -9.48 -3.19
C ILE A 66 -3.29 -8.95 -3.36
N GLN A 67 -3.67 -8.01 -2.50
CA GLN A 67 -4.98 -7.35 -2.54
C GLN A 67 -4.78 -5.84 -2.73
N ASN A 68 -5.07 -5.34 -3.94
CA ASN A 68 -5.01 -3.91 -4.23
C ASN A 68 -6.37 -3.27 -3.97
N HIS A 69 -6.50 -2.56 -2.86
CA HIS A 69 -7.69 -1.83 -2.42
C HIS A 69 -7.62 -0.33 -2.74
N ALA A 70 -6.54 0.13 -3.37
CA ALA A 70 -6.41 1.53 -3.75
C ALA A 70 -7.58 1.98 -4.64
N LYS A 71 -7.94 3.26 -4.54
CA LYS A 71 -9.07 3.81 -5.27
C LYS A 71 -8.76 5.21 -5.79
N GLY A 72 -8.89 5.38 -7.09
CA GLY A 72 -8.69 6.65 -7.76
C GLY A 72 -9.48 7.78 -7.12
N GLY A 73 -8.84 8.96 -7.00
CA GLY A 73 -9.45 10.16 -6.45
C GLY A 73 -9.49 10.25 -4.91
N ARG A 74 -9.05 9.22 -4.19
CA ARG A 74 -9.08 9.22 -2.71
C ARG A 74 -7.82 9.85 -2.13
N SER A 75 -8.01 10.68 -1.11
CA SER A 75 -6.96 11.13 -0.21
C SER A 75 -6.83 10.17 0.98
N SER A 76 -5.83 10.38 1.82
CA SER A 76 -5.71 9.65 3.09
C SER A 76 -6.98 9.79 3.95
N ARG A 77 -7.61 10.97 3.97
CA ARG A 77 -8.88 11.22 4.64
C ARG A 77 -10.04 10.46 4.01
N THR A 78 -10.30 10.62 2.71
CA THR A 78 -11.51 10.07 2.08
C THR A 78 -11.47 8.55 1.97
N PHE A 79 -10.30 7.94 1.87
CA PHE A 79 -10.18 6.49 1.97
C PHE A 79 -10.65 5.95 3.32
N LEU A 80 -10.39 6.70 4.42
CA LEU A 80 -10.88 6.36 5.76
C LEU A 80 -12.39 6.63 5.87
N THR A 81 -12.83 7.85 5.55
CA THR A 81 -14.20 8.30 5.82
C THR A 81 -15.27 7.62 4.94
N GLU A 82 -14.85 6.96 3.86
CA GLU A 82 -15.70 6.09 3.04
C GLU A 82 -15.79 4.64 3.58
N GLY A 83 -15.20 4.34 4.75
CA GLY A 83 -15.24 3.00 5.36
C GLY A 83 -14.39 1.95 4.63
N ARG A 84 -13.51 2.36 3.70
CA ARG A 84 -12.64 1.44 2.94
C ARG A 84 -11.61 0.79 3.84
N TRP A 85 -11.03 1.57 4.73
CA TRP A 85 -10.09 1.08 5.71
C TRP A 85 -10.74 0.13 6.72
N ASP A 86 -11.95 0.45 7.20
CA ASP A 86 -12.69 -0.41 8.12
C ASP A 86 -12.98 -1.78 7.52
N SER A 87 -13.23 -1.83 6.21
CA SER A 87 -13.44 -3.10 5.50
C SER A 87 -12.16 -3.96 5.49
N ILE A 88 -11.00 -3.35 5.27
CA ILE A 88 -9.70 -4.04 5.31
C ILE A 88 -9.38 -4.51 6.73
N MET A 89 -9.65 -3.66 7.74
CA MET A 89 -9.40 -3.97 9.15
C MET A 89 -10.16 -5.20 9.66
N LYS A 90 -11.24 -5.61 9.00
CA LYS A 90 -11.97 -6.86 9.32
C LYS A 90 -11.20 -8.10 8.91
N THR A 91 -10.31 -8.01 7.94
CA THR A 91 -9.60 -9.15 7.33
C THR A 91 -8.12 -9.21 7.67
N ILE A 92 -7.50 -8.09 8.03
CA ILE A 92 -6.08 -8.02 8.43
C ILE A 92 -5.79 -8.97 9.59
N LYS A 93 -4.72 -9.75 9.46
CA LYS A 93 -4.19 -10.67 10.47
C LYS A 93 -2.73 -10.35 10.79
N LYS A 94 -2.26 -10.94 11.88
CA LYS A 94 -0.83 -10.92 12.24
C LYS A 94 0.01 -11.54 11.11
N GLY A 95 1.06 -10.84 10.72
CA GLY A 95 1.98 -11.25 9.66
C GLY A 95 1.62 -10.72 8.27
N ASP A 96 0.45 -10.11 8.10
CA ASP A 96 0.08 -9.41 6.86
C ASP A 96 0.89 -8.12 6.69
N TYR A 97 0.91 -7.60 5.48
CA TYR A 97 1.60 -6.35 5.12
C TYR A 97 0.61 -5.32 4.61
N VAL A 98 0.88 -4.04 4.90
CA VAL A 98 0.08 -2.92 4.36
C VAL A 98 1.02 -1.92 3.70
N LEU A 99 1.02 -1.87 2.37
CA LEU A 99 1.65 -0.80 1.59
C LEU A 99 0.66 0.35 1.44
N MET A 100 1.03 1.56 1.86
CA MET A 100 0.15 2.72 1.82
C MET A 100 0.81 3.92 1.14
N GLN A 101 0.18 4.44 0.08
CA GLN A 101 0.62 5.63 -0.65
C GLN A 101 -0.54 6.60 -0.86
N PHE A 102 -0.46 7.77 -0.23
CA PHE A 102 -1.38 8.90 -0.40
C PHE A 102 -0.60 10.20 -0.55
N GLY A 103 -1.26 11.26 -1.01
CA GLY A 103 -0.68 12.61 -1.17
C GLY A 103 -1.25 13.37 -2.36
N HIS A 104 -1.45 12.72 -3.52
CA HIS A 104 -1.88 13.40 -4.75
C HIS A 104 -3.24 14.11 -4.64
N ASN A 105 -4.11 13.66 -3.73
CA ASN A 105 -5.45 14.20 -3.53
C ASN A 105 -5.61 14.96 -2.20
N ASP A 106 -4.62 14.88 -1.34
CA ASP A 106 -4.63 15.44 0.01
C ASP A 106 -4.48 16.97 0.04
N GLY A 107 -3.84 17.54 -0.99
CA GLY A 107 -3.67 18.99 -1.15
C GLY A 107 -4.91 19.74 -1.65
N GLY A 108 -6.03 19.05 -1.85
CA GLY A 108 -7.28 19.68 -2.27
C GLY A 108 -7.93 20.51 -1.15
N GLU A 109 -9.03 21.19 -1.50
CA GLU A 109 -9.85 21.91 -0.53
C GLU A 109 -10.57 20.94 0.44
N LEU A 110 -10.76 21.39 1.68
CA LEU A 110 -11.38 20.56 2.73
C LEU A 110 -12.86 20.31 2.47
N ALA A 111 -13.57 21.31 1.92
CA ALA A 111 -15.03 21.34 1.81
C ALA A 111 -15.52 21.83 0.45
N ASP A 112 -14.78 21.56 -0.64
CA ASP A 112 -15.26 21.93 -1.99
C ASP A 112 -16.48 21.08 -2.40
N THR A 113 -17.31 21.67 -3.28
CA THR A 113 -18.56 21.05 -3.72
C THR A 113 -18.38 19.93 -4.76
N LEU A 114 -17.17 19.75 -5.28
CA LEU A 114 -16.86 18.75 -6.29
C LEU A 114 -16.28 17.47 -5.67
N ARG A 115 -15.41 17.59 -4.67
CA ARG A 115 -14.64 16.46 -4.18
C ARG A 115 -14.47 16.42 -2.66
N ALA A 116 -14.38 17.56 -1.98
CA ALA A 116 -14.25 17.71 -0.51
C ALA A 116 -13.25 16.69 0.10
N ARG A 117 -12.07 16.55 -0.49
CA ARG A 117 -11.12 15.46 -0.20
C ARG A 117 -9.82 15.89 0.46
N GLY A 118 -9.57 17.19 0.57
CA GLY A 118 -8.34 17.72 1.15
C GLY A 118 -8.15 17.31 2.61
N THR A 119 -6.89 17.34 3.04
CA THR A 119 -6.47 17.25 4.43
C THR A 119 -5.82 18.56 4.88
N ILE A 120 -5.72 18.80 6.18
CA ILE A 120 -4.85 19.86 6.67
C ILE A 120 -3.40 19.48 6.33
N LYS A 121 -2.62 20.44 5.83
CA LYS A 121 -1.20 20.24 5.52
C LYS A 121 -0.40 19.99 6.80
N GLY A 122 0.58 19.10 6.71
CA GLY A 122 1.48 18.80 7.84
C GLY A 122 1.24 17.45 8.47
N ILE A 123 1.93 17.23 9.59
CA ILE A 123 1.96 15.95 10.31
C ILE A 123 1.56 16.09 11.79
N GLY A 124 1.10 17.27 12.21
CA GLY A 124 0.64 17.52 13.59
C GLY A 124 -0.74 16.90 13.88
N GLU A 125 -1.36 17.37 14.97
CA GLU A 125 -2.69 16.94 15.42
C GLU A 125 -3.76 18.00 15.15
N GLU A 126 -3.45 19.00 14.33
CA GLU A 126 -4.35 20.09 13.98
C GLU A 126 -5.61 19.53 13.33
N SER A 127 -6.74 20.10 13.70
CA SER A 127 -8.04 19.70 13.21
C SER A 127 -8.92 20.90 12.89
N LYS A 128 -9.92 20.68 12.04
CA LYS A 128 -10.91 21.69 11.67
C LYS A 128 -12.27 21.02 11.44
N ASP A 129 -13.28 21.54 12.09
CA ASP A 129 -14.65 21.15 11.83
C ASP A 129 -15.17 21.80 10.56
N ILE A 130 -15.79 21.02 9.69
CA ILE A 130 -16.38 21.47 8.44
C ILE A 130 -17.73 20.79 8.19
N TYR A 131 -18.57 21.43 7.39
CA TYR A 131 -19.65 20.72 6.71
C TYR A 131 -19.13 20.15 5.39
N ASN A 132 -19.20 18.84 5.22
CA ASN A 132 -18.81 18.18 3.97
C ASN A 132 -20.01 18.18 3.00
N PRO A 133 -19.97 18.96 1.90
CA PRO A 133 -21.10 19.10 0.99
C PRO A 133 -21.36 17.84 0.16
N ILE A 134 -20.37 16.99 -0.04
CA ILE A 134 -20.51 15.73 -0.80
C ILE A 134 -21.19 14.67 0.05
N ARG A 135 -20.76 14.49 1.29
CA ARG A 135 -21.32 13.51 2.22
C ARG A 135 -22.54 14.02 2.99
N LYS A 136 -22.79 15.34 2.93
CA LYS A 136 -23.84 16.05 3.66
C LYS A 136 -23.80 15.81 5.17
N VAL A 137 -22.63 15.87 5.76
CA VAL A 137 -22.38 15.66 7.19
C VAL A 137 -21.39 16.67 7.75
N ASN A 138 -21.50 16.99 9.04
CA ASN A 138 -20.43 17.64 9.76
C ASN A 138 -19.33 16.62 10.04
N GLU A 139 -18.07 16.98 9.80
CA GLU A 139 -16.93 16.14 10.10
C GLU A 139 -15.73 16.97 10.56
N THR A 140 -14.88 16.39 11.40
CA THR A 140 -13.60 16.95 11.79
C THR A 140 -12.52 16.46 10.82
N VAL A 141 -11.84 17.39 10.16
CA VAL A 141 -10.72 17.10 9.26
C VAL A 141 -9.42 17.32 10.00
N TYR A 142 -8.51 16.39 9.84
CA TYR A 142 -7.17 16.37 10.44
C TYR A 142 -6.06 16.57 9.41
N THR A 143 -4.82 16.57 9.88
CA THR A 143 -3.64 16.63 9.02
C THR A 143 -3.47 15.34 8.21
N TYR A 144 -2.70 15.43 7.11
CA TYR A 144 -2.23 14.25 6.37
C TYR A 144 -1.53 13.24 7.30
N GLY A 145 -0.66 13.75 8.19
CA GLY A 145 0.08 12.89 9.11
C GLY A 145 -0.80 12.15 10.10
N TYR A 146 -1.86 12.80 10.59
CA TYR A 146 -2.84 12.14 11.46
C TYR A 146 -3.44 10.89 10.80
N TYR A 147 -3.91 11.03 9.55
CA TYR A 147 -4.52 9.90 8.84
C TYR A 147 -3.50 8.79 8.56
N MET A 148 -2.29 9.13 8.14
CA MET A 148 -1.25 8.17 7.87
C MET A 148 -0.79 7.43 9.14
N ARG A 149 -0.66 8.15 10.28
CA ARG A 149 -0.38 7.51 11.60
C ARG A 149 -1.50 6.56 12.00
N LYS A 150 -2.75 6.96 11.81
CA LYS A 150 -3.90 6.10 12.11
C LYS A 150 -3.82 4.77 11.37
N TYR A 151 -3.60 4.78 10.06
CA TYR A 151 -3.43 3.55 9.27
C TYR A 151 -2.28 2.69 9.79
N ALA A 152 -1.12 3.28 9.99
CA ALA A 152 0.06 2.55 10.45
C ALA A 152 -0.14 1.92 11.83
N ASN A 153 -0.68 2.68 12.78
CA ASN A 153 -0.87 2.22 14.16
C ASN A 153 -1.95 1.14 14.25
N GLU A 154 -3.06 1.29 13.53
CA GLU A 154 -4.14 0.29 13.53
C GLU A 154 -3.70 -1.01 12.85
N ALA A 155 -2.95 -0.95 11.74
CA ALA A 155 -2.33 -2.13 11.14
C ALA A 155 -1.41 -2.86 12.14
N LYS A 156 -0.53 -2.12 12.83
CA LYS A 156 0.35 -2.67 13.88
C LYS A 156 -0.43 -3.30 15.03
N ALA A 157 -1.52 -2.67 15.46
CA ALA A 157 -2.38 -3.20 16.53
C ALA A 157 -3.00 -4.57 16.17
N LYS A 158 -3.18 -4.84 14.86
CA LYS A 158 -3.57 -6.17 14.35
C LYS A 158 -2.39 -7.13 14.16
N GLY A 159 -1.16 -6.69 14.43
CA GLY A 159 0.06 -7.47 14.19
C GLY A 159 0.50 -7.49 12.72
N ALA A 160 -0.08 -6.64 11.88
CA ALA A 160 0.37 -6.45 10.51
C ALA A 160 1.57 -5.48 10.44
N ILE A 161 2.25 -5.50 9.32
CA ILE A 161 3.49 -4.77 9.07
C ILE A 161 3.21 -3.60 8.12
N PRO A 162 3.09 -2.35 8.62
CA PRO A 162 2.86 -1.19 7.78
C PRO A 162 4.14 -0.75 7.07
N ILE A 163 4.00 -0.39 5.80
CA ILE A 163 5.04 0.17 4.95
C ILE A 163 4.47 1.44 4.31
N ILE A 164 4.97 2.58 4.72
CA ILE A 164 4.59 3.88 4.15
C ILE A 164 5.45 4.15 2.92
N VAL A 165 4.79 4.42 1.81
CA VAL A 165 5.41 4.67 0.52
C VAL A 165 5.23 6.14 0.16
N SER A 166 6.32 6.86 -0.14
CA SER A 166 6.21 8.24 -0.62
C SER A 166 5.54 8.28 -2.01
N PRO A 167 4.70 9.30 -2.30
CA PRO A 167 3.98 9.41 -3.57
C PRO A 167 4.93 9.42 -4.77
N ILE A 168 4.57 8.77 -5.88
CA ILE A 168 5.31 8.96 -7.13
C ILE A 168 5.30 10.45 -7.55
N PRO A 169 6.36 10.96 -8.18
CA PRO A 169 6.38 12.35 -8.62
C PRO A 169 5.43 12.56 -9.80
N ARG A 170 4.97 13.79 -9.96
CA ARG A 170 4.31 14.23 -11.19
C ARG A 170 5.36 14.43 -12.29
N ASN A 171 4.98 14.25 -13.55
CA ASN A 171 5.83 14.58 -14.69
C ASN A 171 5.92 16.11 -14.86
N LYS A 172 6.72 16.74 -14.01
CA LYS A 172 6.95 18.19 -13.98
C LYS A 172 8.45 18.46 -13.90
N PHE A 173 9.11 18.40 -15.05
CA PHE A 173 10.50 18.81 -15.17
C PHE A 173 10.60 20.34 -15.18
N ASN A 174 11.55 20.88 -14.44
CA ASN A 174 11.93 22.28 -14.52
C ASN A 174 12.91 22.52 -15.69
N GLU A 175 13.27 23.77 -15.93
CA GLU A 175 14.19 24.16 -17.02
C GLU A 175 15.57 23.51 -16.93
N LYS A 176 15.98 23.05 -15.77
CA LYS A 176 17.24 22.33 -15.53
C LYS A 176 17.11 20.83 -15.71
N GLY A 177 15.97 20.35 -16.21
CA GLY A 177 15.71 18.90 -16.38
C GLY A 177 15.57 18.13 -15.06
N LYS A 178 15.17 18.81 -13.98
CA LYS A 178 14.98 18.24 -12.64
C LYS A 178 13.52 18.22 -12.25
N ILE A 179 13.16 17.24 -11.41
CA ILE A 179 11.85 17.12 -10.79
C ILE A 179 11.98 17.45 -9.30
N GLU A 180 11.15 18.33 -8.79
CA GLU A 180 11.14 18.66 -7.36
C GLU A 180 10.48 17.56 -6.53
N LYS A 181 11.02 17.31 -5.35
CA LYS A 181 10.43 16.37 -4.39
C LYS A 181 9.09 16.89 -3.89
N ASP A 182 8.15 15.98 -3.75
CA ASP A 182 6.83 16.29 -3.20
C ASP A 182 6.90 16.41 -1.68
N GLN A 183 6.28 17.44 -1.12
CA GLN A 183 6.21 17.66 0.33
C GLN A 183 5.52 16.50 1.06
N TYR A 184 4.53 15.85 0.43
CA TYR A 184 3.88 14.67 0.99
C TYR A 184 4.84 13.48 1.11
N GLY A 185 5.87 13.39 0.28
CA GLY A 185 6.94 12.41 0.40
C GLY A 185 7.77 12.62 1.67
N ILE A 186 8.08 13.88 2.01
CA ILE A 186 8.79 14.24 3.25
C ILE A 186 7.92 13.90 4.46
N TRP A 187 6.66 14.32 4.47
CA TRP A 187 5.73 13.99 5.55
C TRP A 187 5.49 12.49 5.72
N ALA A 188 5.45 11.73 4.61
CA ALA A 188 5.36 10.27 4.67
C ALA A 188 6.55 9.64 5.41
N GLN A 189 7.77 10.15 5.17
CA GLN A 189 8.98 9.72 5.86
C GLN A 189 8.91 10.02 7.36
N GLU A 190 8.51 11.24 7.72
CA GLU A 190 8.40 11.67 9.11
C GLU A 190 7.36 10.84 9.88
N VAL A 191 6.20 10.56 9.25
CA VAL A 191 5.17 9.67 9.84
C VAL A 191 5.71 8.24 10.02
N ALA A 192 6.47 7.72 9.06
CA ALA A 192 7.08 6.40 9.21
C ALA A 192 8.03 6.36 10.41
N GLN A 193 8.82 7.42 10.63
CA GLN A 193 9.69 7.55 11.80
C GLN A 193 8.88 7.61 13.09
N GLN A 194 7.83 8.43 13.15
CA GLN A 194 6.96 8.58 14.33
C GLN A 194 6.27 7.27 14.73
N THR A 195 5.87 6.47 13.74
CA THR A 195 5.11 5.23 13.97
C THR A 195 6.00 3.99 14.07
N GLY A 196 7.28 4.08 13.69
CA GLY A 196 8.14 2.92 13.52
C GLY A 196 7.68 1.98 12.40
N ALA A 197 6.91 2.49 11.42
CA ALA A 197 6.61 1.80 10.19
C ALA A 197 7.84 1.75 9.27
N TYR A 198 7.88 0.78 8.35
CA TYR A 198 8.89 0.83 7.29
C TYR A 198 8.59 2.02 6.35
N PHE A 199 9.65 2.60 5.81
CA PHE A 199 9.55 3.67 4.82
C PHE A 199 10.17 3.21 3.49
N LEU A 200 9.43 3.43 2.38
CA LEU A 200 9.89 3.21 1.03
C LEU A 200 9.88 4.55 0.29
N ASP A 201 11.06 5.11 0.03
CA ASP A 201 11.22 6.40 -0.66
C ASP A 201 11.05 6.23 -2.19
N LEU A 202 9.83 5.90 -2.60
CA LEU A 202 9.49 5.73 -4.01
C LEU A 202 9.63 7.05 -4.78
N ASN A 203 9.31 8.18 -4.14
CA ASN A 203 9.42 9.51 -4.75
C ASN A 203 10.83 9.76 -5.28
N THR A 204 11.84 9.62 -4.44
CA THR A 204 13.24 9.78 -4.85
C THR A 204 13.65 8.77 -5.90
N MET A 205 13.29 7.51 -5.73
CA MET A 205 13.65 6.45 -6.69
C MET A 205 13.08 6.70 -8.08
N VAL A 206 11.84 7.19 -8.17
CA VAL A 206 11.19 7.51 -9.45
C VAL A 206 11.78 8.80 -10.04
N ILE A 207 12.03 9.84 -9.23
CA ILE A 207 12.69 11.07 -9.67
C ILE A 207 14.04 10.74 -10.33
N GLU A 208 14.90 10.02 -9.65
CA GLU A 208 16.22 9.62 -10.18
C GLU A 208 16.10 8.86 -11.50
N LYS A 209 15.14 7.94 -11.58
CA LYS A 209 14.88 7.17 -12.80
C LYS A 209 14.40 8.07 -13.94
N TYR A 210 13.44 8.95 -13.67
CA TYR A 210 12.86 9.87 -14.68
C TYR A 210 13.90 10.88 -15.16
N GLU A 211 14.67 11.49 -14.26
CA GLU A 211 15.74 12.43 -14.63
C GLU A 211 16.81 11.75 -15.50
N LYS A 212 17.19 10.50 -15.17
CA LYS A 212 18.13 9.73 -16.00
C LYS A 212 17.57 9.40 -17.40
N MET A 213 16.25 9.22 -17.52
CA MET A 213 15.59 8.96 -18.80
C MET A 213 15.42 10.21 -19.65
N GLY A 214 15.26 11.37 -19.01
CA GLY A 214 14.98 12.65 -19.64
C GLY A 214 13.50 12.90 -19.93
N ALA A 215 13.11 14.17 -19.96
CA ALA A 215 11.72 14.62 -20.05
C ALA A 215 10.95 14.03 -21.24
N GLU A 216 11.57 13.99 -22.42
CA GLU A 216 10.91 13.48 -23.65
C GLU A 216 10.52 11.98 -23.54
N LYS A 217 11.41 11.14 -22.99
CA LYS A 217 11.08 9.73 -22.78
C LYS A 217 10.02 9.53 -21.70
N VAL A 218 10.09 10.31 -20.63
CA VAL A 218 9.13 10.24 -19.53
C VAL A 218 7.75 10.71 -19.95
N LYS A 219 7.66 11.72 -20.82
CA LYS A 219 6.40 12.23 -21.36
C LYS A 219 5.54 11.12 -21.98
N ALA A 220 6.16 10.12 -22.61
CA ALA A 220 5.46 8.98 -23.20
C ALA A 220 4.72 8.12 -22.18
N PHE A 221 5.06 8.19 -20.88
CA PHE A 221 4.32 7.48 -19.82
C PHE A 221 3.05 8.20 -19.37
N PHE A 222 2.85 9.46 -19.74
CA PHE A 222 1.78 10.32 -19.27
C PHE A 222 0.86 10.78 -20.43
N PRO A 223 -0.03 9.92 -20.93
CA PRO A 223 -0.76 10.18 -22.17
C PRO A 223 -1.83 11.28 -22.03
N LYS A 224 -2.33 11.55 -20.83
CA LYS A 224 -3.47 12.46 -20.62
C LYS A 224 -3.16 13.67 -19.73
N ASP A 225 -2.32 13.49 -18.72
CA ASP A 225 -1.96 14.53 -17.76
C ASP A 225 -0.56 14.29 -17.20
N HIS A 226 -0.13 15.09 -16.24
CA HIS A 226 1.19 14.97 -15.63
C HIS A 226 1.23 14.05 -14.39
N THR A 227 0.14 13.35 -14.05
CA THR A 227 0.00 12.58 -12.81
C THR A 227 -0.17 11.09 -13.05
N HIS A 228 -1.01 10.73 -14.04
CA HIS A 228 -1.44 9.37 -14.26
C HIS A 228 -0.63 8.71 -15.38
N THR A 229 -0.04 7.58 -15.07
CA THR A 229 0.78 6.84 -16.02
C THR A 229 -0.04 5.88 -16.88
N ASN A 230 0.46 5.60 -18.09
CA ASN A 230 0.04 4.45 -18.87
C ASN A 230 0.61 3.14 -18.28
N GLU A 231 0.37 2.03 -18.96
CA GLU A 231 0.81 0.69 -18.53
C GLU A 231 2.33 0.63 -18.33
N ALA A 232 3.12 1.08 -19.31
CA ALA A 232 4.58 1.05 -19.23
C ALA A 232 5.12 1.86 -18.04
N GLY A 233 4.59 3.06 -17.81
CA GLY A 233 4.96 3.89 -16.66
C GLY A 233 4.55 3.24 -15.32
N ALA A 234 3.38 2.61 -15.26
CA ALA A 234 2.92 1.92 -14.06
C ALA A 234 3.76 0.66 -13.76
N ILE A 235 4.16 -0.10 -14.77
CA ILE A 235 5.07 -1.26 -14.61
C ILE A 235 6.44 -0.79 -14.12
N LEU A 236 7.00 0.28 -14.68
CA LEU A 236 8.25 0.86 -14.20
C LEU A 236 8.17 1.26 -12.73
N ASN A 237 7.07 1.89 -12.33
CA ASN A 237 6.87 2.27 -10.93
C ASN A 237 6.73 1.03 -10.02
N ALA A 238 6.04 -0.03 -10.46
CA ALA A 238 5.95 -1.29 -9.73
C ALA A 238 7.31 -1.99 -9.56
N GLU A 239 8.16 -1.94 -10.60
CA GLU A 239 9.55 -2.41 -10.52
C GLU A 239 10.33 -1.64 -9.45
N LEU A 240 10.20 -0.31 -9.41
CA LEU A 240 10.87 0.53 -8.42
C LEU A 240 10.34 0.29 -7.00
N VAL A 241 9.02 0.07 -6.82
CA VAL A 241 8.45 -0.38 -5.54
C VAL A 241 9.10 -1.69 -5.11
N THR A 242 9.21 -2.66 -6.00
CA THR A 242 9.84 -3.96 -5.72
C THR A 242 11.31 -3.81 -5.33
N LYS A 243 12.06 -2.97 -6.04
CA LYS A 243 13.44 -2.63 -5.68
C LYS A 243 13.52 -1.99 -4.30
N GLY A 244 12.57 -1.10 -3.97
CA GLY A 244 12.45 -0.50 -2.64
C GLY A 244 12.17 -1.56 -1.55
N ILE A 245 11.24 -2.48 -1.78
CA ILE A 245 10.95 -3.61 -0.88
C ILE A 245 12.21 -4.46 -0.66
N LYS A 246 12.97 -4.76 -1.70
CA LYS A 246 14.25 -5.48 -1.59
C LYS A 246 15.26 -4.75 -0.70
N GLY A 247 15.22 -3.43 -0.67
CA GLY A 247 16.05 -2.57 0.19
C GLY A 247 15.65 -2.56 1.65
N LEU A 248 14.43 -2.99 2.01
CA LEU A 248 13.95 -3.05 3.41
C LEU A 248 14.55 -4.27 4.14
N LYS A 249 15.84 -4.18 4.51
CA LYS A 249 16.62 -5.32 5.02
C LYS A 249 16.01 -6.06 6.21
N LYS A 250 15.21 -5.39 7.05
CA LYS A 250 14.55 -5.97 8.23
C LYS A 250 13.12 -6.45 7.95
N SER A 251 12.57 -6.19 6.76
CA SER A 251 11.22 -6.65 6.38
C SER A 251 11.29 -7.99 5.67
N GLU A 252 10.53 -8.96 6.11
CA GLU A 252 10.42 -10.28 5.47
C GLU A 252 9.66 -10.22 4.13
N LEU A 253 8.95 -9.12 3.83
CA LEU A 253 8.28 -8.94 2.54
C LEU A 253 9.23 -9.12 1.34
N ARG A 254 10.52 -8.80 1.52
CA ARG A 254 11.56 -9.02 0.48
C ARG A 254 11.70 -10.50 0.06
N ASN A 255 11.33 -11.44 0.92
CA ASN A 255 11.46 -12.88 0.66
C ASN A 255 10.40 -13.39 -0.32
N TYR A 256 9.40 -12.58 -0.65
CA TYR A 256 8.34 -12.89 -1.61
C TYR A 256 8.61 -12.32 -3.01
N ILE A 257 9.77 -11.68 -3.24
CA ILE A 257 10.19 -11.20 -4.56
C ILE A 257 10.60 -12.42 -5.40
N LYS A 258 10.16 -12.41 -6.67
CA LYS A 258 10.56 -13.44 -7.67
C LYS A 258 12.03 -13.37 -8.00
#